data_0f3893434e3e5206274c61ab1586ac36
#
_entry.id   0f3893434e3e5206274c61ab1586ac36
#
_cell.length_a   1.000
_cell.length_b   1.000
_cell.length_c   1.000
_cell.angle_alpha   90.00
_cell.angle_beta   90.00
_cell.angle_gamma   90.00
#
_symmetry.space_group_name_H-M   'P 1'
#
loop_
_entity.id
_entity.type
_entity.pdbx_description
1 polymer ?
#
loop_
_entity_poly.entity_id
_entity_poly.type
_entity_poly.pdbx_seq_one_letter_code
_entity_poly.pdbx_strand_id
1 'polypeptide(L)'
;MPDSTAKSEEDQKPASLSSTDRPTDQRGGQVAQFASPHRELNDRLLSELIDAVKGVLRKESSDKLRDVYLIGDIEKDTARTAIERLRELANENTRPITIYINSAGGNVTDGLAIHDAIREIVRRGVQVTIVVQGMAYSMGSVVLQAASEGRRLAQPHAWIMIHEPAKWAGWQSTSAAAQHLDRLKQMQKQIYNIMAARSGKSLQKIIRDTKRTDYYLDATMALEDGLVDGIVES
;
A
#
# COMPACT_ATOMS: atom_id res chain seq x y z
N MET A 1 -3.65 -58.12 2.82
CA MET A 1 -4.27 -59.26 2.18
C MET A 1 -5.74 -59.27 2.53
N PRO A 2 -6.71 -59.52 1.65
CA PRO A 2 -6.68 -59.54 0.19
C PRO A 2 -7.45 -58.35 -0.40
N ASP A 3 -7.14 -57.87 -1.58
CA ASP A 3 -7.33 -58.38 -2.95
C ASP A 3 -8.79 -58.36 -3.43
N SER A 4 -9.01 -57.69 -4.55
CA SER A 4 -9.69 -58.06 -5.77
C SER A 4 -10.11 -56.83 -6.55
N THR A 5 -9.40 -56.51 -7.61
CA THR A 5 -9.62 -56.87 -9.02
C THR A 5 -10.91 -56.40 -9.65
N ALA A 6 -10.73 -55.49 -10.60
CA ALA A 6 -11.08 -55.59 -12.02
C ALA A 6 -12.53 -55.39 -12.40
N LYS A 7 -12.84 -54.60 -13.37
CA LYS A 7 -12.94 -54.95 -14.78
C LYS A 7 -13.28 -53.73 -15.67
N SER A 8 -12.60 -53.67 -16.74
CA SER A 8 -12.86 -53.04 -18.01
C SER A 8 -14.19 -53.42 -18.64
N GLU A 9 -14.88 -52.53 -19.32
CA GLU A 9 -15.71 -52.86 -20.47
C GLU A 9 -15.48 -51.83 -21.57
N GLU A 10 -15.07 -52.39 -22.70
CA GLU A 10 -14.91 -51.86 -24.03
C GLU A 10 -16.28 -51.76 -24.73
N ASP A 11 -16.19 -51.09 -25.90
CA ASP A 11 -17.05 -51.19 -27.09
C ASP A 11 -18.36 -50.37 -27.10
N GLN A 12 -18.63 -49.63 -28.11
CA GLN A 12 -18.77 -49.95 -29.54
C GLN A 12 -19.01 -48.70 -30.38
N LYS A 13 -18.30 -48.68 -31.48
CA LYS A 13 -18.50 -47.80 -32.63
C LYS A 13 -19.48 -48.46 -33.59
N PRO A 14 -20.42 -47.76 -34.20
CA PRO A 14 -20.97 -48.19 -35.50
C PRO A 14 -20.59 -47.29 -36.67
N ALA A 15 -20.16 -47.98 -37.61
CA ALA A 15 -19.98 -47.99 -39.02
C ALA A 15 -20.50 -46.81 -39.86
N SER A 16 -19.64 -46.53 -40.82
CA SER A 16 -19.79 -45.72 -42.06
C SER A 16 -20.93 -46.19 -42.95
N LEU A 17 -21.63 -45.20 -43.51
CA LEU A 17 -22.39 -45.39 -44.76
C LEU A 17 -21.94 -44.35 -45.77
N SER A 18 -21.57 -44.90 -46.95
CA SER A 18 -21.05 -44.24 -48.14
C SER A 18 -22.12 -43.64 -49.03
N SER A 19 -21.71 -42.55 -49.66
CA SER A 19 -22.04 -42.12 -51.04
C SER A 19 -23.49 -42.00 -51.48
N THR A 20 -23.86 -40.82 -52.00
CA THR A 20 -24.26 -40.69 -53.37
C THR A 20 -24.23 -39.20 -53.78
N ASP A 21 -23.79 -39.00 -54.98
CA ASP A 21 -23.71 -37.84 -55.88
C ASP A 21 -24.82 -36.81 -55.75
N ARG A 22 -24.42 -35.53 -55.70
CA ARG A 22 -25.23 -34.42 -56.18
C ARG A 22 -24.38 -33.40 -56.98
N PRO A 23 -24.95 -32.88 -58.10
CA PRO A 23 -24.18 -32.11 -59.04
C PRO A 23 -23.84 -30.71 -58.53
N THR A 24 -22.67 -30.26 -58.95
CA THR A 24 -22.16 -28.90 -58.82
C THR A 24 -23.04 -27.90 -59.53
N ASP A 25 -23.73 -27.03 -58.83
CA ASP A 25 -24.19 -25.74 -59.31
C ASP A 25 -23.21 -24.64 -58.90
N GLN A 26 -22.34 -24.31 -59.86
CA GLN A 26 -21.48 -23.12 -59.75
C GLN A 26 -22.34 -21.90 -60.15
N ARG A 27 -22.90 -21.24 -59.14
CA ARG A 27 -23.25 -19.83 -59.25
C ARG A 27 -22.71 -19.08 -58.07
N GLY A 28 -21.53 -18.47 -58.28
CA GLY A 28 -20.94 -17.50 -57.36
C GLY A 28 -21.83 -16.27 -57.24
N GLY A 29 -22.70 -16.32 -56.26
CA GLY A 29 -23.38 -15.14 -55.78
C GLY A 29 -22.57 -14.54 -54.66
N GLN A 30 -21.77 -13.52 -54.93
CA GLN A 30 -21.26 -12.62 -53.89
C GLN A 30 -22.47 -12.00 -53.19
N VAL A 31 -22.80 -12.53 -52.02
CA VAL A 31 -23.73 -11.83 -51.13
C VAL A 31 -22.95 -10.65 -50.56
N ALA A 32 -23.07 -9.51 -51.20
CA ALA A 32 -22.64 -8.23 -50.63
C ALA A 32 -23.39 -8.08 -49.31
N GLN A 33 -22.65 -8.23 -48.18
CA GLN A 33 -23.14 -7.86 -46.90
C GLN A 33 -23.29 -6.32 -46.86
N PHE A 34 -24.45 -5.85 -47.25
CA PHE A 34 -24.84 -4.47 -46.96
C PHE A 34 -25.03 -4.38 -45.44
N ALA A 35 -23.99 -3.95 -44.72
CA ALA A 35 -24.16 -3.48 -43.36
C ALA A 35 -25.19 -2.34 -43.41
N SER A 36 -26.34 -2.53 -42.80
CA SER A 36 -27.38 -1.52 -42.86
C SER A 36 -26.84 -0.26 -42.13
N PRO A 37 -27.06 0.95 -42.70
CA PRO A 37 -26.57 2.21 -42.07
C PRO A 37 -27.01 2.37 -40.60
N HIS A 38 -28.11 1.74 -40.22
CA HIS A 38 -28.61 1.71 -38.86
C HIS A 38 -27.71 0.88 -37.89
N ARG A 39 -27.02 -0.14 -38.39
CA ARG A 39 -26.13 -0.96 -37.56
C ARG A 39 -24.85 -0.21 -37.24
N GLU A 40 -24.25 0.45 -38.22
CA GLU A 40 -23.06 1.28 -38.04
C GLU A 40 -23.33 2.48 -37.10
N LEU A 41 -24.50 3.11 -37.23
CA LEU A 41 -24.94 4.20 -36.37
C LEU A 41 -25.14 3.72 -34.92
N ASN A 42 -25.76 2.56 -34.72
CA ASN A 42 -25.97 1.97 -33.39
C ASN A 42 -24.64 1.57 -32.74
N ASP A 43 -23.72 0.97 -33.52
CA ASP A 43 -22.41 0.56 -33.00
C ASP A 43 -21.57 1.80 -32.58
N ARG A 44 -21.68 2.89 -33.33
CA ARG A 44 -21.03 4.16 -33.02
C ARG A 44 -21.63 4.80 -31.77
N LEU A 45 -22.95 4.88 -31.67
CA LEU A 45 -23.64 5.40 -30.46
C LEU A 45 -23.36 4.57 -29.22
N LEU A 46 -23.27 3.25 -29.36
CA LEU A 46 -22.93 2.35 -28.29
C LEU A 46 -21.48 2.57 -27.82
N SER A 47 -20.55 2.76 -28.74
CA SER A 47 -19.15 3.08 -28.43
C SER A 47 -19.03 4.42 -27.70
N GLU A 48 -19.71 5.46 -28.20
CA GLU A 48 -19.72 6.78 -27.54
C GLU A 48 -20.36 6.72 -26.15
N LEU A 49 -21.40 5.93 -25.94
CA LEU A 49 -22.03 5.72 -24.65
C LEU A 49 -21.09 4.96 -23.70
N ILE A 50 -20.44 3.92 -24.18
CA ILE A 50 -19.44 3.16 -23.38
C ILE A 50 -18.30 4.06 -22.95
N ASP A 51 -17.80 4.92 -23.83
CA ASP A 51 -16.70 5.84 -23.50
C ASP A 51 -17.16 6.96 -22.55
N ALA A 52 -18.40 7.45 -22.69
CA ALA A 52 -18.99 8.38 -21.72
C ALA A 52 -19.16 7.73 -20.35
N VAL A 53 -19.70 6.50 -20.28
CA VAL A 53 -19.84 5.75 -19.01
C VAL A 53 -18.47 5.46 -18.40
N LYS A 54 -17.48 5.05 -19.19
CA LYS A 54 -16.09 4.89 -18.71
C LYS A 54 -15.52 6.22 -18.20
N GLY A 55 -15.84 7.34 -18.84
CA GLY A 55 -15.46 8.68 -18.40
C GLY A 55 -16.06 9.04 -17.04
N VAL A 56 -17.36 8.78 -16.85
CA VAL A 56 -18.07 9.00 -15.57
C VAL A 56 -17.50 8.09 -14.48
N LEU A 57 -17.34 6.78 -14.76
CA LEU A 57 -16.76 5.82 -13.82
C LEU A 57 -15.30 6.16 -13.44
N ARG A 58 -14.51 6.68 -14.41
CA ARG A 58 -13.16 7.20 -14.13
C ARG A 58 -13.20 8.44 -13.24
N LYS A 59 -14.15 9.33 -13.46
CA LYS A 59 -14.33 10.54 -12.64
C LYS A 59 -14.77 10.17 -11.23
N GLU A 60 -15.74 9.28 -11.07
CA GLU A 60 -16.16 8.78 -9.76
C GLU A 60 -15.05 8.01 -9.03
N SER A 61 -14.23 7.21 -9.76
CA SER A 61 -13.06 6.56 -9.15
C SER A 61 -11.93 7.55 -8.84
N SER A 62 -11.86 8.67 -9.59
CA SER A 62 -10.90 9.75 -9.35
C SER A 62 -11.26 10.60 -8.14
N ASP A 63 -12.53 10.66 -7.76
CA ASP A 63 -13.02 11.33 -6.54
C ASP A 63 -13.00 10.40 -5.31
N LYS A 64 -12.63 9.12 -5.46
CA LYS A 64 -12.39 8.26 -4.31
C LYS A 64 -11.31 8.87 -3.42
N LEU A 65 -11.60 8.92 -2.13
CA LEU A 65 -10.65 9.33 -1.11
C LEU A 65 -9.34 8.56 -1.29
N ARG A 66 -8.27 9.32 -1.46
CA ARG A 66 -6.91 8.74 -1.58
C ARG A 66 -6.29 8.63 -0.20
N ASP A 67 -7.08 8.06 0.70
CA ASP A 67 -6.73 7.91 2.09
C ASP A 67 -6.19 6.49 2.35
N VAL A 68 -5.19 6.44 3.21
CA VAL A 68 -4.61 5.21 3.75
C VAL A 68 -4.69 5.29 5.27
N TYR A 69 -5.15 4.24 5.91
CA TYR A 69 -5.28 4.19 7.36
C TYR A 69 -4.24 3.26 7.95
N LEU A 70 -3.43 3.79 8.86
CA LEU A 70 -2.47 3.04 9.66
C LEU A 70 -2.94 3.04 11.10
N ILE A 71 -3.84 2.13 11.42
CA ILE A 71 -4.52 2.01 12.71
C ILE A 71 -4.08 0.76 13.43
N GLY A 72 -3.74 0.88 14.72
CA GLY A 72 -3.28 -0.23 15.55
C GLY A 72 -1.76 -0.47 15.44
N ASP A 73 -1.33 -1.68 15.75
CA ASP A 73 0.10 -2.02 15.79
C ASP A 73 0.71 -2.16 14.40
N ILE A 74 1.95 -1.71 14.28
CA ILE A 74 2.74 -1.86 13.06
C ILE A 74 3.37 -3.25 13.07
N GLU A 75 2.76 -4.14 12.33
CA GLU A 75 3.17 -5.53 12.15
C GLU A 75 3.17 -5.88 10.65
N LYS A 76 3.64 -7.08 10.33
CA LYS A 76 3.79 -7.56 8.96
C LYS A 76 2.53 -7.34 8.09
N ASP A 77 1.34 -7.67 8.60
CA ASP A 77 0.10 -7.57 7.82
C ASP A 77 -0.37 -6.12 7.67
N THR A 78 -0.27 -5.32 8.74
CA THR A 78 -0.57 -3.89 8.70
C THR A 78 0.36 -3.17 7.72
N ALA A 79 1.65 -3.49 7.76
CA ALA A 79 2.65 -2.91 6.86
C ALA A 79 2.40 -3.30 5.40
N ARG A 80 2.14 -4.59 5.14
CA ARG A 80 1.82 -5.08 3.81
C ARG A 80 0.60 -4.36 3.22
N THR A 81 -0.51 -4.31 3.96
CA THR A 81 -1.76 -3.68 3.52
C THR A 81 -1.55 -2.20 3.21
N ALA A 82 -0.86 -1.47 4.09
CA ALA A 82 -0.57 -0.05 3.87
C ALA A 82 0.32 0.17 2.64
N ILE A 83 1.37 -0.61 2.46
CA ILE A 83 2.30 -0.49 1.32
C ILE A 83 1.60 -0.85 0.00
N GLU A 84 0.81 -1.91 -0.04
CA GLU A 84 0.03 -2.30 -1.22
C GLU A 84 -0.92 -1.17 -1.62
N ARG A 85 -1.68 -0.62 -0.68
CA ARG A 85 -2.61 0.48 -0.95
C ARG A 85 -1.90 1.74 -1.41
N LEU A 86 -0.79 2.11 -0.80
CA LEU A 86 0.02 3.26 -1.21
C LEU A 86 0.53 3.11 -2.64
N ARG A 87 1.03 1.92 -3.01
CA ARG A 87 1.51 1.64 -4.36
C ARG A 87 0.40 1.63 -5.40
N GLU A 88 -0.77 1.06 -5.09
CA GLU A 88 -1.95 1.13 -5.94
C GLU A 88 -2.29 2.59 -6.26
N LEU A 89 -2.47 3.42 -5.23
CA LEU A 89 -2.79 4.83 -5.38
C LEU A 89 -1.73 5.59 -6.19
N ALA A 90 -0.45 5.35 -5.92
CA ALA A 90 0.64 6.02 -6.63
C ALA A 90 0.81 5.55 -8.09
N ASN A 91 0.35 4.35 -8.42
CA ASN A 91 0.35 3.84 -9.80
C ASN A 91 -0.86 4.32 -10.61
N GLU A 92 -1.97 4.66 -9.97
CA GLU A 92 -3.12 5.24 -10.65
C GLU A 92 -2.82 6.63 -11.22
N ASN A 93 -2.24 7.50 -10.42
CA ASN A 93 -1.87 8.88 -10.80
C ASN A 93 -1.03 9.55 -9.70
N THR A 94 -0.58 10.78 -9.97
CA THR A 94 0.25 11.58 -9.06
C THR A 94 -0.53 12.51 -8.12
N ARG A 95 -1.85 12.34 -8.01
CA ARG A 95 -2.66 13.14 -7.06
C ARG A 95 -2.22 12.87 -5.61
N PRO A 96 -2.38 13.85 -4.71
CA PRO A 96 -1.98 13.70 -3.32
C PRO A 96 -2.61 12.49 -2.63
N ILE A 97 -1.88 11.89 -1.70
CA ILE A 97 -2.32 10.79 -0.83
C ILE A 97 -2.28 11.30 0.61
N THR A 98 -3.30 10.96 1.39
CA THR A 98 -3.33 11.24 2.84
C THR A 98 -3.23 9.93 3.62
N ILE A 99 -2.34 9.89 4.60
CA ILE A 99 -2.21 8.77 5.54
C ILE A 99 -2.68 9.25 6.90
N TYR A 100 -3.63 8.55 7.50
CA TYR A 100 -4.06 8.76 8.87
C TYR A 100 -3.42 7.74 9.79
N ILE A 101 -2.70 8.21 10.81
CA ILE A 101 -2.01 7.35 11.78
C ILE A 101 -2.71 7.42 13.13
N ASN A 102 -3.04 6.25 13.69
CA ASN A 102 -3.38 6.05 15.08
C ASN A 102 -2.75 4.73 15.54
N SER A 103 -1.48 4.80 15.99
CA SER A 103 -0.67 3.61 16.23
C SER A 103 0.25 3.77 17.45
N ALA A 104 0.29 2.75 18.28
CA ALA A 104 1.26 2.62 19.38
C ALA A 104 2.68 2.28 18.88
N GLY A 105 2.86 2.04 17.60
CA GLY A 105 4.11 1.60 17.00
C GLY A 105 4.13 0.10 16.74
N GLY A 106 5.28 -0.54 16.88
CA GLY A 106 5.41 -1.98 16.65
C GLY A 106 6.76 -2.38 16.05
N ASN A 107 6.75 -3.32 15.11
CA ASN A 107 7.97 -3.89 14.57
C ASN A 107 8.80 -2.86 13.78
N VAL A 108 10.07 -2.74 14.14
CA VAL A 108 11.00 -1.77 13.52
C VAL A 108 11.17 -2.01 12.02
N THR A 109 11.33 -3.27 11.61
CA THR A 109 11.56 -3.60 10.20
C THR A 109 10.32 -3.29 9.34
N ASP A 110 9.13 -3.61 9.87
CA ASP A 110 7.88 -3.35 9.18
C ASP A 110 7.58 -1.84 9.09
N GLY A 111 7.87 -1.10 10.17
CA GLY A 111 7.74 0.36 10.17
C GLY A 111 8.70 1.05 9.21
N LEU A 112 9.96 0.60 9.14
CA LEU A 112 10.92 1.10 8.15
C LEU A 112 10.50 0.75 6.71
N ALA A 113 9.89 -0.40 6.48
CA ALA A 113 9.36 -0.75 5.16
C ALA A 113 8.24 0.19 4.72
N ILE A 114 7.32 0.57 5.62
CA ILE A 114 6.29 1.59 5.34
C ILE A 114 6.95 2.95 5.06
N HIS A 115 7.88 3.37 5.92
CA HIS A 115 8.61 4.62 5.76
C HIS A 115 9.26 4.71 4.39
N ASP A 116 10.01 3.69 3.98
CA ASP A 116 10.74 3.67 2.72
C ASP A 116 9.81 3.63 1.51
N ALA A 117 8.68 2.92 1.59
CA ALA A 117 7.65 2.92 0.55
C ALA A 117 7.04 4.32 0.36
N ILE A 118 6.75 5.03 1.45
CA ILE A 118 6.27 6.42 1.37
C ILE A 118 7.33 7.32 0.73
N ARG A 119 8.59 7.20 1.16
CA ARG A 119 9.70 8.01 0.61
C ARG A 119 9.96 7.72 -0.87
N GLU A 120 9.78 6.48 -1.32
CA GLU A 120 9.83 6.11 -2.73
C GLU A 120 8.73 6.85 -3.52
N ILE A 121 7.49 6.82 -3.04
CA ILE A 121 6.34 7.48 -3.67
C ILE A 121 6.52 9.00 -3.72
N VAL A 122 7.01 9.60 -2.65
CA VAL A 122 7.34 11.05 -2.62
C VAL A 122 8.40 11.39 -3.67
N ARG A 123 9.46 10.57 -3.82
CA ARG A 123 10.48 10.78 -4.86
C ARG A 123 9.93 10.65 -6.28
N ARG A 124 8.84 9.90 -6.48
CA ARG A 124 8.12 9.81 -7.76
C ARG A 124 7.22 11.02 -8.04
N GLY A 125 7.21 12.03 -7.17
CA GLY A 125 6.46 13.28 -7.33
C GLY A 125 5.03 13.25 -6.79
N VAL A 126 4.63 12.19 -6.07
CA VAL A 126 3.34 12.15 -5.38
C VAL A 126 3.47 12.84 -4.03
N GLN A 127 2.62 13.84 -3.77
CA GLN A 127 2.57 14.48 -2.48
C GLN A 127 1.89 13.56 -1.45
N VAL A 128 2.55 13.28 -0.34
CA VAL A 128 2.01 12.46 0.76
C VAL A 128 1.89 13.31 2.01
N THR A 129 0.67 13.48 2.49
CA THR A 129 0.36 14.08 3.78
C THR A 129 0.17 12.98 4.81
N ILE A 130 0.71 13.15 6.00
CA ILE A 130 0.48 12.23 7.13
C ILE A 130 -0.16 13.02 8.27
N VAL A 131 -1.32 12.55 8.74
CA VAL A 131 -2.09 13.17 9.81
C VAL A 131 -2.15 12.22 11.00
N VAL A 132 -1.67 12.67 12.14
CA VAL A 132 -1.80 11.90 13.41
C VAL A 132 -3.19 12.11 13.97
N GLN A 133 -3.93 11.00 14.15
CA GLN A 133 -5.24 10.96 14.80
C GLN A 133 -5.12 10.12 16.08
N GLY A 134 -5.19 10.76 17.23
CA GLY A 134 -4.98 10.11 18.52
C GLY A 134 -3.50 9.94 18.86
N MET A 135 -2.78 8.98 18.24
CA MET A 135 -1.37 8.78 18.59
C MET A 135 -0.48 8.34 17.42
N ALA A 136 0.77 8.75 17.47
CA ALA A 136 1.86 8.20 16.67
C ALA A 136 3.05 7.92 17.60
N TYR A 137 3.10 6.71 18.15
CA TYR A 137 4.13 6.33 19.12
C TYR A 137 5.18 5.41 18.48
N SER A 138 6.40 5.46 19.01
CA SER A 138 7.49 4.55 18.62
C SER A 138 7.66 4.52 17.08
N MET A 139 7.49 3.39 16.42
CA MET A 139 7.57 3.29 14.96
C MET A 139 6.52 4.12 14.22
N GLY A 140 5.35 4.41 14.84
CA GLY A 140 4.36 5.35 14.28
C GLY A 140 4.93 6.75 14.11
N SER A 141 5.73 7.23 15.08
CA SER A 141 6.41 8.52 15.00
C SER A 141 7.50 8.54 13.91
N VAL A 142 8.13 7.41 13.64
CA VAL A 142 9.14 7.27 12.57
C VAL A 142 8.47 7.28 11.19
N VAL A 143 7.36 6.56 11.02
CA VAL A 143 6.57 6.58 9.78
C VAL A 143 6.06 7.98 9.46
N LEU A 144 5.64 8.75 10.48
CA LEU A 144 5.24 10.15 10.33
C LEU A 144 6.33 10.99 9.62
N GLN A 145 7.61 10.70 9.87
CA GLN A 145 8.71 11.44 9.26
C GLN A 145 8.88 11.17 7.74
N ALA A 146 8.16 10.20 7.18
CA ALA A 146 8.22 9.89 5.75
C ALA A 146 7.39 10.84 4.88
N ALA A 147 6.49 11.65 5.45
CA ALA A 147 5.65 12.59 4.72
C ALA A 147 6.45 13.53 3.81
N SER A 148 5.78 14.09 2.82
CA SER A 148 6.31 15.20 2.02
C SER A 148 6.68 16.39 2.90
N GLU A 149 7.53 17.29 2.40
CA GLU A 149 7.93 18.49 3.13
C GLU A 149 6.71 19.35 3.48
N GLY A 150 6.64 19.81 4.75
CA GLY A 150 5.51 20.60 5.24
C GLY A 150 4.19 19.82 5.39
N ARG A 151 4.21 18.47 5.37
CA ARG A 151 3.00 17.63 5.33
C ARG A 151 2.89 16.63 6.48
N ARG A 152 3.64 16.82 7.56
CA ARG A 152 3.46 16.08 8.81
C ARG A 152 2.48 16.86 9.68
N LEU A 153 1.27 16.38 9.84
CA LEU A 153 0.21 17.08 10.55
C LEU A 153 -0.24 16.29 11.78
N ALA A 154 -0.69 16.99 12.80
CA ALA A 154 -1.31 16.39 13.98
C ALA A 154 -2.70 17.00 14.22
N GLN A 155 -3.67 16.19 14.63
CA GLN A 155 -4.90 16.72 15.18
C GLN A 155 -4.66 17.38 16.55
N PRO A 156 -5.50 18.32 17.02
CA PRO A 156 -5.25 19.09 18.25
C PRO A 156 -5.04 18.24 19.51
N HIS A 157 -5.67 17.07 19.57
CA HIS A 157 -5.58 16.14 20.70
C HIS A 157 -4.65 14.95 20.44
N ALA A 158 -3.84 15.00 19.37
CA ALA A 158 -2.92 13.93 19.04
C ALA A 158 -1.68 13.97 19.96
N TRP A 159 -1.14 12.79 20.19
CA TRP A 159 0.10 12.59 20.93
C TRP A 159 1.15 11.90 20.07
N ILE A 160 2.38 12.34 20.20
CA ILE A 160 3.55 11.73 19.58
C ILE A 160 4.47 11.22 20.69
N MET A 161 5.06 10.03 20.49
CA MET A 161 6.05 9.52 21.45
C MET A 161 7.24 8.92 20.71
N ILE A 162 8.42 9.27 21.16
CA ILE A 162 9.68 8.69 20.72
C ILE A 162 10.43 8.09 21.91
N HIS A 163 11.04 6.93 21.71
CA HIS A 163 11.82 6.22 22.69
C HIS A 163 12.93 5.37 22.06
N GLU A 164 13.79 4.82 22.90
CA GLU A 164 14.79 3.84 22.44
C GLU A 164 14.10 2.57 21.93
N PRO A 165 14.52 2.02 20.77
CA PRO A 165 14.03 0.71 20.34
C PRO A 165 14.33 -0.35 21.39
N ALA A 166 13.31 -1.04 21.86
CA ALA A 166 13.43 -2.15 22.80
C ALA A 166 12.94 -3.45 22.15
N LYS A 167 13.66 -4.54 22.39
CA LYS A 167 13.21 -5.87 22.00
C LYS A 167 13.61 -6.88 23.06
N TRP A 168 12.65 -7.65 23.51
CA TRP A 168 12.95 -8.78 24.38
C TRP A 168 13.69 -9.87 23.59
N ALA A 169 14.86 -10.29 24.07
CA ALA A 169 15.75 -11.20 23.34
C ALA A 169 15.61 -12.68 23.76
N GLY A 170 14.86 -12.94 24.83
CA GLY A 170 14.71 -14.30 25.36
C GLY A 170 16.05 -14.89 25.86
N TRP A 171 16.07 -16.21 26.03
CA TRP A 171 17.29 -16.95 26.38
C TRP A 171 18.16 -17.12 25.11
N GLN A 172 19.38 -16.60 25.16
CA GLN A 172 20.33 -16.63 24.03
C GLN A 172 21.74 -16.98 24.54
N SER A 173 22.58 -17.50 23.63
CA SER A 173 24.02 -17.58 23.90
C SER A 173 24.63 -16.18 24.00
N THR A 174 25.74 -16.04 24.71
CA THR A 174 26.43 -14.75 24.87
C THR A 174 26.79 -14.10 23.53
N SER A 175 27.23 -14.89 22.54
CA SER A 175 27.56 -14.42 21.19
C SER A 175 26.32 -13.94 20.44
N ALA A 176 25.20 -14.66 20.52
CA ALA A 176 23.94 -14.26 19.92
C ALA A 176 23.39 -12.97 20.57
N ALA A 177 23.50 -12.83 21.89
CA ALA A 177 23.10 -11.62 22.61
C ALA A 177 23.94 -10.39 22.16
N ALA A 178 25.25 -10.55 22.00
CA ALA A 178 26.15 -9.49 21.51
C ALA A 178 25.76 -9.05 20.09
N GLN A 179 25.58 -10.00 19.16
CA GLN A 179 25.14 -9.71 17.79
C GLN A 179 23.77 -9.01 17.75
N HIS A 180 22.84 -9.46 18.61
CA HIS A 180 21.52 -8.84 18.71
C HIS A 180 21.60 -7.39 19.19
N LEU A 181 22.42 -7.12 20.22
CA LEU A 181 22.64 -5.77 20.71
C LEU A 181 23.25 -4.84 19.65
N ASP A 182 24.24 -5.33 18.90
CA ASP A 182 24.83 -4.54 17.82
C ASP A 182 23.82 -4.21 16.72
N ARG A 183 22.97 -5.16 16.38
CA ARG A 183 21.88 -4.93 15.42
C ARG A 183 20.87 -3.90 15.93
N LEU A 184 20.48 -3.97 17.20
CA LEU A 184 19.59 -2.97 17.82
C LEU A 184 20.21 -1.56 17.79
N LYS A 185 21.51 -1.43 18.10
CA LYS A 185 22.22 -0.16 18.02
C LYS A 185 22.24 0.42 16.60
N GLN A 186 22.42 -0.42 15.59
CA GLN A 186 22.37 0.00 14.18
C GLN A 186 20.97 0.50 13.80
N MET A 187 19.91 -0.23 14.17
CA MET A 187 18.53 0.19 13.95
C MET A 187 18.20 1.50 14.67
N GLN A 188 18.61 1.63 15.92
CA GLN A 188 18.45 2.85 16.72
C GLN A 188 19.11 4.05 16.02
N LYS A 189 20.34 3.87 15.51
CA LYS A 189 21.03 4.93 14.78
C LYS A 189 20.29 5.34 13.52
N GLN A 190 19.72 4.38 12.76
CA GLN A 190 18.92 4.67 11.58
C GLN A 190 17.68 5.48 11.94
N ILE A 191 16.92 5.05 12.94
CA ILE A 191 15.72 5.74 13.42
C ILE A 191 16.05 7.16 13.88
N TYR A 192 17.09 7.32 14.69
CA TYR A 192 17.47 8.63 15.21
C TYR A 192 17.98 9.58 14.14
N ASN A 193 18.65 9.06 13.10
CA ASN A 193 19.03 9.85 11.93
C ASN A 193 17.81 10.34 11.15
N ILE A 194 16.78 9.50 10.97
CA ILE A 194 15.52 9.90 10.35
C ILE A 194 14.87 11.03 11.16
N MET A 195 14.74 10.84 12.47
CA MET A 195 14.15 11.83 13.37
C MET A 195 14.91 13.15 13.35
N ALA A 196 16.24 13.10 13.46
CA ALA A 196 17.10 14.29 13.45
C ALA A 196 17.02 15.05 12.12
N ALA A 197 17.10 14.34 10.99
CA ALA A 197 17.04 14.95 9.66
C ALA A 197 15.70 15.66 9.40
N ARG A 198 14.61 15.16 9.96
CA ARG A 198 13.26 15.69 9.71
C ARG A 198 12.81 16.74 10.72
N SER A 199 13.27 16.66 11.97
CA SER A 199 12.93 17.63 13.02
C SER A 199 13.86 18.85 13.06
N GLY A 200 14.98 18.81 12.33
CA GLY A 200 16.01 19.85 12.44
C GLY A 200 16.82 19.79 13.75
N LYS A 201 16.57 18.81 14.62
CA LYS A 201 17.30 18.63 15.86
C LYS A 201 18.62 17.90 15.64
N SER A 202 19.62 18.20 16.46
CA SER A 202 20.85 17.40 16.44
C SER A 202 20.59 15.96 16.91
N LEU A 203 21.35 15.02 16.36
CA LEU A 203 21.31 13.62 16.77
C LEU A 203 21.51 13.47 18.28
N GLN A 204 22.43 14.26 18.88
CA GLN A 204 22.71 14.26 20.31
C GLN A 204 21.49 14.68 21.13
N LYS A 205 20.69 15.65 20.62
CA LYS A 205 19.46 16.06 21.30
C LYS A 205 18.42 14.93 21.28
N ILE A 206 18.21 14.29 20.15
CA ILE A 206 17.30 13.13 20.03
C ILE A 206 17.71 12.02 21.02
N ILE A 207 19.00 11.66 21.04
CA ILE A 207 19.54 10.65 21.95
C ILE A 207 19.31 11.04 23.42
N ARG A 208 19.57 12.28 23.78
CA ARG A 208 19.40 12.75 25.16
C ARG A 208 17.94 12.70 25.60
N ASP A 209 17.03 13.16 24.75
CA ASP A 209 15.61 13.31 25.06
C ASP A 209 14.91 11.92 25.16
N THR A 210 15.43 10.91 24.44
CA THR A 210 14.87 9.55 24.42
C THR A 210 15.60 8.54 25.29
N LYS A 211 16.76 8.91 25.87
CA LYS A 211 17.61 7.99 26.63
C LYS A 211 16.96 7.62 27.95
N ARG A 212 16.60 6.34 28.11
CA ARG A 212 16.03 5.75 29.33
C ARG A 212 14.65 6.31 29.72
N THR A 213 13.97 6.98 28.80
CA THR A 213 12.62 7.51 29.05
C THR A 213 11.83 7.59 27.76
N ASP A 214 10.53 7.41 27.88
CA ASP A 214 9.61 7.69 26.81
C ASP A 214 9.37 9.20 26.74
N TYR A 215 9.64 9.80 25.59
CA TYR A 215 9.46 11.22 25.36
C TYR A 215 8.13 11.48 24.70
N TYR A 216 7.14 11.86 25.52
CA TYR A 216 5.77 12.15 25.08
C TYR A 216 5.60 13.63 24.78
N LEU A 217 4.92 13.92 23.66
CA LEU A 217 4.61 15.28 23.20
C LEU A 217 3.14 15.34 22.77
N ASP A 218 2.42 16.33 23.24
CA ASP A 218 1.16 16.74 22.64
C ASP A 218 1.40 17.40 21.25
N ALA A 219 0.32 17.77 20.56
CA ALA A 219 0.43 18.36 19.22
C ALA A 219 1.25 19.65 19.20
N THR A 220 1.11 20.50 20.22
CA THR A 220 1.83 21.78 20.34
C THR A 220 3.31 21.56 20.58
N MET A 221 3.66 20.71 21.53
CA MET A 221 5.06 20.33 21.82
C MET A 221 5.71 19.67 20.60
N ALA A 222 4.96 18.83 19.87
CA ALA A 222 5.46 18.16 18.68
C ALA A 222 5.74 19.15 17.54
N LEU A 223 4.93 20.21 17.41
CA LEU A 223 5.16 21.30 16.46
C LEU A 223 6.41 22.11 16.84
N GLU A 224 6.54 22.51 18.08
CA GLU A 224 7.72 23.23 18.60
C GLU A 224 9.00 22.40 18.45
N ASP A 225 8.88 21.09 18.62
CA ASP A 225 9.98 20.14 18.48
C ASP A 225 10.29 19.76 17.02
N GLY A 226 9.52 20.27 16.05
CA GLY A 226 9.73 20.01 14.63
C GLY A 226 9.42 18.58 14.21
N LEU A 227 8.66 17.82 15.03
CA LEU A 227 8.22 16.47 14.68
C LEU A 227 6.98 16.46 13.80
N VAL A 228 6.20 17.54 13.84
CA VAL A 228 5.12 17.84 12.89
C VAL A 228 5.34 19.22 12.28
N ASP A 229 4.69 19.47 11.15
CA ASP A 229 4.79 20.74 10.40
C ASP A 229 3.57 21.64 10.66
N GLY A 230 2.50 21.10 11.26
CA GLY A 230 1.30 21.84 11.57
C GLY A 230 0.29 21.04 12.39
N ILE A 231 -0.65 21.79 12.97
CA ILE A 231 -1.82 21.25 13.67
C ILE A 231 -3.03 21.51 12.78
N VAL A 232 -3.85 20.47 12.57
CA VAL A 232 -5.08 20.59 11.76
C VAL A 232 -6.06 21.47 12.53
N GLU A 233 -6.56 22.53 11.90
CA GLU A 233 -7.63 23.32 12.48
C GLU A 233 -8.92 22.50 12.56
N SER A 234 -9.63 22.62 13.69
CA SER A 234 -10.91 21.95 13.97
C SER A 234 -12.08 22.65 13.30
#